data_e937620476bb6277ee72a5032f5e7391
#
_entry.id   e937620476bb6277ee72a5032f5e7391
#
_cell.length_a   1.000
_cell.length_b   1.000
_cell.length_c   1.000
_cell.angle_alpha   90.00
_cell.angle_beta   90.00
_cell.angle_gamma   90.00
#
_symmetry.space_group_name_H-M   'P 1'
#
loop_
_entity.id
_entity.type
_entity.pdbx_description
1 polymer ?
#
loop_
_entity_poly.entity_id
_entity_poly.type
_entity_poly.pdbx_seq_one_letter_code
_entity_poly.pdbx_strand_id
1 'polypeptide(L)'
;PVFSLRSEHSYGVGDFGDLRRMVDWAYLVGMHAIQILPINDTTITHHWTDSYPYNTISIYALHPHYMDLEGLGDLKDRNQMVTFKRQRQELNALDCSDYEAVDRVKMSYIRAIYKEKGEKILNSHEFSTFFKSNRHWLEPYAVFCFLRDKYHTAHFSDWQQLSVYSQPEIEIMCKPEAESYPELQFTYFVQYILHLQLLEVTT
;
A
#
# COMPACT_ATOMS: atom_id res chain seq x y z
N PRO A 1 -17.41 0.16 -0.07
CA PRO A 1 -15.95 -0.04 -0.09
C PRO A 1 -15.22 1.28 0.12
N VAL A 2 -13.99 1.24 0.71
CA VAL A 2 -13.20 2.46 0.95
C VAL A 2 -12.85 3.16 -0.35
N PHE A 3 -12.49 2.43 -1.40
CA PHE A 3 -12.13 3.02 -2.70
C PHE A 3 -13.25 3.85 -3.35
N SER A 4 -14.51 3.67 -2.95
CA SER A 4 -15.63 4.46 -3.47
C SER A 4 -15.84 5.82 -2.76
N LEU A 5 -15.12 6.06 -1.67
CA LEU A 5 -15.08 7.38 -1.05
C LEU A 5 -14.36 8.35 -1.99
N ARG A 6 -14.85 9.58 -2.08
CA ARG A 6 -14.26 10.62 -2.91
C ARG A 6 -14.21 11.94 -2.16
N SER A 7 -13.04 12.56 -2.19
CA SER A 7 -12.83 13.93 -1.73
C SER A 7 -11.88 14.65 -2.69
N GLU A 8 -11.68 15.94 -2.47
CA GLU A 8 -10.67 16.72 -3.22
C GLU A 8 -9.22 16.27 -2.92
N HIS A 9 -9.02 15.50 -1.85
CA HIS A 9 -7.73 14.96 -1.42
C HIS A 9 -7.41 13.59 -2.00
N SER A 10 -8.43 12.87 -2.49
CA SER A 10 -8.27 11.54 -3.11
C SER A 10 -7.45 11.61 -4.40
N TYR A 11 -6.86 10.47 -4.77
CA TYR A 11 -6.18 10.27 -6.06
C TYR A 11 -6.99 9.34 -6.97
N GLY A 12 -8.24 9.70 -7.25
CA GLY A 12 -9.15 8.92 -8.10
C GLY A 12 -9.84 7.75 -7.40
N VAL A 13 -9.39 7.37 -6.20
CA VAL A 13 -9.99 6.38 -5.29
C VAL A 13 -9.90 6.87 -3.86
N GLY A 14 -10.84 6.46 -3.02
CA GLY A 14 -10.79 6.75 -1.59
C GLY A 14 -9.69 5.99 -0.86
N ASP A 15 -9.18 6.60 0.20
CA ASP A 15 -8.07 6.09 1.01
C ASP A 15 -8.35 6.24 2.51
N PHE A 16 -7.34 5.98 3.35
CA PHE A 16 -7.51 6.05 4.81
C PHE A 16 -7.74 7.48 5.32
N GLY A 17 -7.26 8.50 4.61
CA GLY A 17 -7.60 9.88 4.89
C GLY A 17 -9.10 10.18 4.66
N ASP A 18 -9.65 9.66 3.56
CA ASP A 18 -11.09 9.75 3.28
C ASP A 18 -11.92 8.95 4.27
N LEU A 19 -11.45 7.76 4.66
CA LEU A 19 -12.11 6.95 5.68
C LEU A 19 -12.13 7.66 7.03
N ARG A 20 -11.05 8.31 7.44
CA ARG A 20 -11.00 9.13 8.67
C ARG A 20 -12.04 10.24 8.63
N ARG A 21 -12.11 11.00 7.53
CA ARG A 21 -13.13 12.05 7.36
C ARG A 21 -14.56 11.50 7.43
N MET A 22 -14.77 10.30 6.89
CA MET A 22 -16.07 9.61 6.99
C MET A 22 -16.38 9.19 8.43
N VAL A 23 -15.40 8.75 9.20
CA VAL A 23 -15.56 8.41 10.63
C VAL A 23 -15.96 9.67 11.42
N ASP A 24 -15.23 10.78 11.20
CA ASP A 24 -15.53 12.06 11.84
C ASP A 24 -16.96 12.55 11.53
N TRP A 25 -17.36 12.46 10.26
CA TRP A 25 -18.71 12.80 9.85
C TRP A 25 -19.75 11.89 10.50
N ALA A 26 -19.54 10.57 10.53
CA ALA A 26 -20.44 9.61 11.14
C ALA A 26 -20.63 9.89 12.64
N TYR A 27 -19.56 10.22 13.34
CA TYR A 27 -19.61 10.64 14.75
C TYR A 27 -20.47 11.91 14.93
N LEU A 28 -20.26 12.94 14.10
CA LEU A 28 -21.00 14.19 14.17
C LEU A 28 -22.52 14.02 13.95
N VAL A 29 -22.94 13.05 13.15
CA VAL A 29 -24.36 12.75 12.89
C VAL A 29 -24.93 11.69 13.82
N GLY A 30 -24.18 11.26 14.83
CA GLY A 30 -24.65 10.32 15.86
C GLY A 30 -24.65 8.86 15.44
N MET A 31 -23.88 8.46 14.42
CA MET A 31 -23.67 7.05 14.08
C MET A 31 -22.68 6.40 15.05
N HIS A 32 -22.91 5.13 15.37
CA HIS A 32 -22.08 4.37 16.30
C HIS A 32 -21.17 3.33 15.64
N ALA A 33 -21.41 3.04 14.35
CA ALA A 33 -20.62 2.06 13.62
C ALA A 33 -20.60 2.36 12.12
N ILE A 34 -19.47 2.05 11.47
CA ILE A 34 -19.32 2.07 10.03
C ILE A 34 -18.87 0.68 9.60
N GLN A 35 -19.62 0.08 8.66
CA GLN A 35 -19.20 -1.18 8.04
C GLN A 35 -18.47 -0.88 6.75
N ILE A 36 -17.27 -1.42 6.62
CA ILE A 36 -16.46 -1.35 5.38
C ILE A 36 -16.28 -2.74 4.77
N LEU A 37 -16.02 -2.78 3.46
CA LEU A 37 -15.60 -4.01 2.79
C LEU A 37 -14.11 -4.28 3.10
N PRO A 38 -13.60 -5.51 2.82
CA PRO A 38 -12.18 -5.83 3.05
C PRO A 38 -11.25 -4.79 2.46
N ILE A 39 -10.19 -4.48 3.18
CA ILE A 39 -9.15 -3.48 2.83
C ILE A 39 -7.79 -4.13 2.59
N ASN A 40 -7.77 -5.44 2.55
CA ASN A 40 -6.56 -6.22 2.32
C ASN A 40 -6.09 -6.13 0.87
N ASP A 41 -4.82 -6.42 0.64
CA ASP A 41 -4.22 -6.36 -0.68
C ASP A 41 -4.79 -7.42 -1.62
N THR A 42 -5.20 -6.97 -2.80
CA THR A 42 -5.77 -7.79 -3.89
C THR A 42 -4.92 -7.72 -5.15
N THR A 43 -3.71 -7.14 -5.07
CA THR A 43 -2.85 -6.89 -6.24
C THR A 43 -2.26 -8.18 -6.81
N ILE A 44 -2.81 -8.63 -7.92
CA ILE A 44 -2.39 -9.84 -8.66
C ILE A 44 -1.74 -9.45 -9.99
N THR A 45 -2.38 -8.57 -10.75
CA THR A 45 -2.02 -8.24 -12.14
C THR A 45 -1.70 -6.76 -12.35
N HIS A 46 -1.94 -5.90 -11.37
CA HIS A 46 -1.92 -4.43 -11.48
C HIS A 46 -2.93 -3.87 -12.49
N HIS A 47 -4.00 -4.62 -12.79
CA HIS A 47 -5.11 -4.21 -13.64
C HIS A 47 -6.41 -4.05 -12.84
N TRP A 48 -7.41 -3.42 -13.45
CA TRP A 48 -8.71 -3.16 -12.83
C TRP A 48 -9.38 -4.41 -12.24
N THR A 49 -9.04 -5.61 -12.72
CA THR A 49 -9.52 -6.90 -12.16
C THR A 49 -9.14 -7.08 -10.69
N ASP A 50 -8.08 -6.41 -10.24
CA ASP A 50 -7.60 -6.44 -8.85
C ASP A 50 -8.43 -5.56 -7.92
N SER A 51 -9.41 -4.80 -8.44
CA SER A 51 -10.30 -3.95 -7.64
C SER A 51 -11.34 -4.71 -6.82
N TYR A 52 -11.48 -6.03 -7.01
CA TYR A 52 -12.46 -6.83 -6.28
C TYR A 52 -11.98 -7.15 -4.86
N PRO A 53 -12.61 -6.56 -3.81
CA PRO A 53 -12.05 -6.54 -2.45
C PRO A 53 -12.04 -7.90 -1.74
N TYR A 54 -12.72 -8.91 -2.29
CA TYR A 54 -12.75 -10.25 -1.70
C TYR A 54 -11.70 -11.21 -2.28
N ASN A 55 -10.94 -10.78 -3.30
CA ASN A 55 -9.89 -11.60 -3.91
C ASN A 55 -8.51 -11.25 -3.32
N THR A 56 -8.39 -11.36 -2.00
CA THR A 56 -7.19 -10.95 -1.27
C THR A 56 -6.06 -11.97 -1.42
N ILE A 57 -4.84 -11.46 -1.61
CA ILE A 57 -3.61 -12.26 -1.62
C ILE A 57 -3.03 -12.46 -0.21
N SER A 58 -3.50 -11.69 0.76
CA SER A 58 -3.08 -11.79 2.17
C SER A 58 -4.22 -11.34 3.09
N ILE A 59 -4.39 -12.04 4.21
CA ILE A 59 -5.32 -11.65 5.27
C ILE A 59 -4.75 -10.57 6.20
N TYR A 60 -3.48 -10.26 6.08
CA TYR A 60 -2.77 -9.28 6.93
C TYR A 60 -2.42 -8.00 6.18
N ALA A 61 -1.88 -8.14 4.97
CA ALA A 61 -1.40 -7.01 4.20
C ALA A 61 -2.53 -6.10 3.74
N LEU A 62 -2.31 -4.78 3.86
CA LEU A 62 -3.25 -3.75 3.44
C LEU A 62 -2.97 -3.35 1.98
N HIS A 63 -4.04 -3.03 1.24
CA HIS A 63 -3.93 -2.63 -0.16
C HIS A 63 -3.25 -1.26 -0.29
N PRO A 64 -2.18 -1.12 -1.09
CA PRO A 64 -1.43 0.13 -1.24
C PRO A 64 -2.28 1.32 -1.71
N HIS A 65 -3.34 1.11 -2.47
CA HIS A 65 -4.24 2.17 -2.92
C HIS A 65 -4.95 2.91 -1.77
N TYR A 66 -5.07 2.30 -0.60
CA TYR A 66 -5.69 2.95 0.57
C TYR A 66 -4.74 3.88 1.32
N MET A 67 -3.48 4.00 0.90
CA MET A 67 -2.56 4.94 1.50
C MET A 67 -3.00 6.38 1.26
N ASP A 68 -3.17 7.14 2.33
CA ASP A 68 -3.36 8.59 2.28
C ASP A 68 -2.02 9.26 1.92
N LEU A 69 -1.93 9.81 0.71
CA LEU A 69 -0.70 10.46 0.25
C LEU A 69 -0.46 11.82 0.90
N GLU A 70 -1.51 12.54 1.29
CA GLU A 70 -1.35 13.80 2.04
C GLU A 70 -0.75 13.56 3.42
N GLY A 71 -1.16 12.48 4.09
CA GLY A 71 -0.58 12.06 5.37
C GLY A 71 0.91 11.72 5.30
N LEU A 72 1.45 11.40 4.12
CA LEU A 72 2.90 11.23 3.92
C LEU A 72 3.65 12.57 3.90
N GLY A 73 2.95 13.67 3.64
CA GLY A 73 3.52 15.00 3.45
C GLY A 73 4.20 15.22 2.10
N ASP A 74 4.54 16.46 1.82
CA ASP A 74 5.10 16.89 0.54
C ASP A 74 6.52 16.37 0.31
N LEU A 75 6.86 16.15 -0.97
CA LEU A 75 8.22 15.92 -1.44
C LEU A 75 9.04 17.22 -1.40
N LYS A 76 10.35 17.09 -1.24
CA LYS A 76 11.27 18.23 -1.33
C LYS A 76 11.31 18.83 -2.73
N ASP A 77 11.18 18.01 -3.76
CA ASP A 77 11.12 18.46 -5.15
C ASP A 77 9.75 19.07 -5.46
N ARG A 78 9.73 20.41 -5.54
CA ARG A 78 8.53 21.18 -5.83
C ARG A 78 7.95 20.88 -7.24
N ASN A 79 8.78 20.58 -8.22
CA ASN A 79 8.31 20.28 -9.59
C ASN A 79 7.58 18.93 -9.62
N GLN A 80 8.11 17.94 -8.92
CA GLN A 80 7.42 16.66 -8.74
C GLN A 80 6.09 16.86 -8.00
N MET A 81 6.04 17.68 -6.95
CA MET A 81 4.80 17.97 -6.25
C MET A 81 3.74 18.64 -7.13
N VAL A 82 4.14 19.59 -7.96
CA VAL A 82 3.21 20.22 -8.94
C VAL A 82 2.64 19.16 -9.88
N THR A 83 3.49 18.25 -10.36
CA THR A 83 3.06 17.16 -11.24
C THR A 83 2.05 16.23 -10.54
N PHE A 84 2.33 15.80 -9.32
CA PHE A 84 1.41 14.94 -8.55
C PHE A 84 0.10 15.63 -8.21
N LYS A 85 0.12 16.92 -7.85
CA LYS A 85 -1.10 17.70 -7.60
C LYS A 85 -1.97 17.81 -8.86
N ARG A 86 -1.37 17.98 -10.04
CA ARG A 86 -2.09 17.96 -11.31
C ARG A 86 -2.69 16.58 -11.58
N GLN A 87 -1.92 15.51 -11.46
CA GLN A 87 -2.39 14.13 -11.62
C GLN A 87 -3.55 13.79 -10.67
N ARG A 88 -3.50 14.28 -9.42
CA ARG A 88 -4.62 14.16 -8.48
C ARG A 88 -5.89 14.79 -9.04
N GLN A 89 -5.80 16.02 -9.55
CA GLN A 89 -6.94 16.71 -10.14
C GLN A 89 -7.50 15.98 -11.35
N GLU A 90 -6.61 15.50 -12.24
CA GLU A 90 -6.98 14.72 -13.43
C GLU A 90 -7.71 13.43 -13.05
N LEU A 91 -7.16 12.65 -12.11
CA LEU A 91 -7.78 11.40 -11.64
C LEU A 91 -9.12 11.63 -10.95
N ASN A 92 -9.25 12.71 -10.16
CA ASN A 92 -10.49 13.04 -9.47
C ASN A 92 -11.57 13.59 -10.40
N ALA A 93 -11.22 14.12 -11.56
CA ALA A 93 -12.16 14.62 -12.56
C ALA A 93 -12.79 13.51 -13.42
N LEU A 94 -12.30 12.28 -13.33
CA LEU A 94 -12.83 11.16 -14.10
C LEU A 94 -14.19 10.70 -13.52
N ASP A 95 -15.14 10.38 -14.41
CA ASP A 95 -16.44 9.83 -14.04
C ASP A 95 -16.32 8.42 -13.43
N CYS A 96 -15.33 7.64 -13.88
CA CYS A 96 -15.00 6.31 -13.37
C CYS A 96 -13.53 6.28 -12.95
N SER A 97 -13.20 5.48 -11.94
CA SER A 97 -11.82 5.29 -11.51
C SER A 97 -11.01 4.57 -12.59
N ASP A 98 -9.88 5.14 -12.97
CA ASP A 98 -8.86 4.49 -13.79
C ASP A 98 -7.88 3.78 -12.85
N TYR A 99 -8.10 2.46 -12.63
CA TYR A 99 -7.34 1.68 -11.67
C TYR A 99 -5.84 1.71 -11.96
N GLU A 100 -5.45 1.49 -13.20
CA GLU A 100 -4.04 1.43 -13.63
C GLU A 100 -3.35 2.80 -13.50
N ALA A 101 -4.06 3.89 -13.79
CA ALA A 101 -3.53 5.22 -13.60
C ALA A 101 -3.38 5.57 -12.11
N VAL A 102 -4.35 5.18 -11.27
CA VAL A 102 -4.30 5.33 -9.81
C VAL A 102 -3.11 4.57 -9.25
N ASP A 103 -2.95 3.28 -9.61
CA ASP A 103 -1.83 2.45 -9.17
C ASP A 103 -0.49 3.09 -9.51
N ARG A 104 -0.30 3.44 -10.78
CA ARG A 104 0.93 4.07 -11.26
C ARG A 104 1.26 5.37 -10.53
N VAL A 105 0.29 6.24 -10.34
CA VAL A 105 0.51 7.55 -9.70
C VAL A 105 0.78 7.39 -8.22
N LYS A 106 -0.04 6.61 -7.49
CA LYS A 106 0.13 6.38 -6.06
C LYS A 106 1.47 5.69 -5.77
N MET A 107 1.79 4.61 -6.46
CA MET A 107 3.05 3.90 -6.26
C MET A 107 4.28 4.76 -6.58
N SER A 108 4.19 5.61 -7.62
CA SER A 108 5.26 6.56 -7.94
C SER A 108 5.47 7.59 -6.83
N TYR A 109 4.39 8.13 -6.25
CA TYR A 109 4.47 9.05 -5.11
C TYR A 109 5.08 8.37 -3.88
N ILE A 110 4.59 7.19 -3.53
CA ILE A 110 5.07 6.42 -2.37
C ILE A 110 6.57 6.09 -2.52
N ARG A 111 7.02 5.71 -3.72
CA ARG A 111 8.44 5.48 -4.00
C ARG A 111 9.28 6.76 -3.88
N ALA A 112 8.76 7.91 -4.29
CA ALA A 112 9.46 9.18 -4.15
C ALA A 112 9.62 9.55 -2.65
N ILE A 113 8.57 9.41 -1.85
CA ILE A 113 8.63 9.60 -0.39
C ILE A 113 9.58 8.60 0.27
N TYR A 114 9.54 7.33 -0.16
CA TYR A 114 10.44 6.30 0.35
C TYR A 114 11.92 6.66 0.12
N LYS A 115 12.27 7.17 -1.06
CA LYS A 115 13.63 7.63 -1.34
C LYS A 115 14.09 8.77 -0.41
N GLU A 116 13.18 9.63 0.02
CA GLU A 116 13.50 10.76 0.90
C GLU A 116 13.49 10.41 2.39
N LYS A 117 12.58 9.54 2.82
CA LYS A 117 12.27 9.32 4.24
C LYS A 117 12.41 7.86 4.68
N GLY A 118 12.50 6.92 3.73
CA GLY A 118 12.42 5.48 4.00
C GLY A 118 13.51 4.99 4.94
N GLU A 119 14.76 5.36 4.70
CA GLU A 119 15.89 4.95 5.55
C GLU A 119 15.68 5.38 7.01
N LYS A 120 15.28 6.63 7.25
CA LYS A 120 15.03 7.14 8.60
C LYS A 120 13.89 6.38 9.28
N ILE A 121 12.81 6.08 8.53
CA ILE A 121 11.64 5.38 9.07
C ILE A 121 11.98 3.94 9.39
N LEU A 122 12.64 3.22 8.47
CA LEU A 122 13.02 1.82 8.68
C LEU A 122 14.06 1.62 9.80
N ASN A 123 14.84 2.65 10.13
CA ASN A 123 15.78 2.64 11.24
C ASN A 123 15.16 3.08 12.58
N SER A 124 13.86 3.40 12.63
CA SER A 124 13.19 3.82 13.86
C SER A 124 12.90 2.65 14.80
N HIS A 125 12.77 2.96 16.10
CA HIS A 125 12.40 1.97 17.11
C HIS A 125 10.97 1.46 16.89
N GLU A 126 10.09 2.33 16.51
CA GLU A 126 8.68 2.05 16.22
C GLU A 126 8.53 1.08 15.07
N PHE A 127 9.25 1.29 13.97
CA PHE A 127 9.30 0.33 12.87
C PHE A 127 9.89 -1.01 13.31
N SER A 128 10.99 -1.00 14.07
CA SER A 128 11.59 -2.25 14.59
C SER A 128 10.60 -3.07 15.41
N THR A 129 9.77 -2.40 16.23
CA THR A 129 8.73 -3.05 17.04
C THR A 129 7.63 -3.63 16.15
N PHE A 130 7.14 -2.86 15.18
CA PHE A 130 6.17 -3.32 14.19
C PHE A 130 6.70 -4.52 13.41
N PHE A 131 7.91 -4.43 12.89
CA PHE A 131 8.53 -5.50 12.09
C PHE A 131 8.66 -6.79 12.87
N LYS A 132 9.16 -6.74 14.11
CA LYS A 132 9.30 -7.92 14.98
C LYS A 132 7.97 -8.63 15.21
N SER A 133 6.91 -7.87 15.45
CA SER A 133 5.58 -8.42 15.71
C SER A 133 4.92 -9.02 14.47
N ASN A 134 5.26 -8.51 13.28
CA ASN A 134 4.61 -8.84 12.01
C ASN A 134 5.48 -9.66 11.05
N ARG A 135 6.72 -9.93 11.42
CA ARG A 135 7.72 -10.60 10.58
C ARG A 135 7.21 -11.91 9.95
N HIS A 136 6.43 -12.68 10.71
CA HIS A 136 5.94 -14.00 10.30
C HIS A 136 5.06 -13.97 9.03
N TRP A 137 4.38 -12.86 8.74
CA TRP A 137 3.59 -12.69 7.53
C TRP A 137 4.21 -11.67 6.56
N LEU A 138 4.91 -10.67 7.10
CA LEU A 138 5.41 -9.54 6.31
C LEU A 138 6.57 -9.95 5.39
N GLU A 139 7.49 -10.81 5.86
CA GLU A 139 8.57 -11.35 5.03
C GLU A 139 8.05 -12.21 3.87
N PRO A 140 7.20 -13.24 4.08
CA PRO A 140 6.63 -14.02 3.00
C PRO A 140 5.80 -13.18 2.01
N TYR A 141 5.02 -12.22 2.51
CA TYR A 141 4.25 -11.33 1.66
C TYR A 141 5.14 -10.45 0.78
N ALA A 142 6.19 -9.85 1.34
CA ALA A 142 7.11 -9.02 0.58
C ALA A 142 7.87 -9.82 -0.50
N VAL A 143 8.29 -11.04 -0.17
CA VAL A 143 8.92 -11.96 -1.13
C VAL A 143 7.92 -12.33 -2.23
N PHE A 144 6.67 -12.61 -1.88
CA PHE A 144 5.62 -12.86 -2.88
C PHE A 144 5.45 -11.66 -3.84
N CYS A 145 5.33 -10.45 -3.32
CA CYS A 145 5.20 -9.24 -4.14
C CYS A 145 6.41 -9.07 -5.08
N PHE A 146 7.61 -9.23 -4.55
CA PHE A 146 8.84 -9.15 -5.35
C PHE A 146 8.86 -10.18 -6.50
N LEU A 147 8.52 -11.44 -6.22
CA LEU A 147 8.53 -12.49 -7.23
C LEU A 147 7.40 -12.35 -8.25
N ARG A 148 6.18 -11.98 -7.79
CA ARG A 148 5.06 -11.64 -8.68
C ARG A 148 5.48 -10.58 -9.71
N ASP A 149 6.11 -9.49 -9.23
CA ASP A 149 6.51 -8.38 -10.09
C ASP A 149 7.70 -8.77 -11.01
N LYS A 150 8.66 -9.55 -10.48
CA LYS A 150 9.81 -10.07 -11.24
C LYS A 150 9.39 -11.02 -12.37
N TYR A 151 8.42 -11.89 -12.12
CA TYR A 151 7.96 -12.88 -13.09
C TYR A 151 6.68 -12.46 -13.84
N HIS A 152 6.12 -11.29 -13.52
CA HIS A 152 4.88 -10.77 -14.08
C HIS A 152 3.68 -11.74 -13.97
N THR A 153 3.66 -12.55 -12.93
CA THR A 153 2.58 -13.50 -12.61
C THR A 153 2.51 -13.76 -11.11
N ALA A 154 1.29 -13.85 -10.59
CA ALA A 154 1.03 -14.30 -9.22
C ALA A 154 0.94 -15.83 -9.09
N HIS A 155 1.01 -16.56 -10.20
CA HIS A 155 1.03 -18.02 -10.18
C HIS A 155 2.43 -18.51 -9.78
N PHE A 156 2.62 -18.76 -8.48
CA PHE A 156 3.91 -19.16 -7.93
C PHE A 156 4.47 -20.47 -8.53
N SER A 157 3.59 -21.35 -9.06
CA SER A 157 4.00 -22.55 -9.80
C SER A 157 4.84 -22.25 -11.04
N ASP A 158 4.69 -21.05 -11.62
CA ASP A 158 5.38 -20.63 -12.83
C ASP A 158 6.72 -19.94 -12.53
N TRP A 159 7.02 -19.71 -11.25
CA TRP A 159 8.27 -19.08 -10.84
C TRP A 159 9.43 -20.08 -10.89
N GLN A 160 10.60 -19.60 -11.24
CA GLN A 160 11.83 -20.42 -11.25
C GLN A 160 12.33 -20.74 -9.83
N GLN A 161 11.96 -19.91 -8.86
CA GLN A 161 12.28 -20.10 -7.45
C GLN A 161 11.00 -19.96 -6.62
N LEU A 162 10.94 -20.63 -5.49
CA LEU A 162 9.75 -20.66 -4.61
C LEU A 162 8.44 -21.08 -5.32
N SER A 163 8.55 -21.92 -6.36
CA SER A 163 7.38 -22.61 -6.95
C SER A 163 6.67 -23.53 -5.95
N VAL A 164 7.37 -23.87 -4.86
CA VAL A 164 6.85 -24.50 -3.65
C VAL A 164 7.30 -23.66 -2.47
N TYR A 165 6.42 -23.43 -1.50
CA TYR A 165 6.76 -22.65 -0.31
C TYR A 165 7.97 -23.22 0.43
N SER A 166 8.96 -22.38 0.71
CA SER A 166 10.18 -22.73 1.41
C SER A 166 10.59 -21.59 2.36
N GLN A 167 10.36 -21.79 3.65
CA GLN A 167 10.74 -20.82 4.67
C GLN A 167 12.26 -20.50 4.64
N PRO A 168 13.19 -21.48 4.49
CA PRO A 168 14.61 -21.16 4.39
C PRO A 168 14.98 -20.31 3.20
N GLU A 169 14.32 -20.49 2.05
CA GLU A 169 14.55 -19.65 0.86
C GLU A 169 14.05 -18.23 1.07
N ILE A 170 12.89 -18.06 1.69
CA ILE A 170 12.35 -16.74 2.07
C ILE A 170 13.36 -16.02 2.98
N GLU A 171 13.87 -16.69 4.00
CA GLU A 171 14.86 -16.12 4.91
C GLU A 171 16.16 -15.70 4.22
N ILE A 172 16.60 -16.45 3.20
CA ILE A 172 17.75 -16.07 2.37
C ILE A 172 17.46 -14.78 1.58
N MET A 173 16.27 -14.68 0.97
CA MET A 173 15.86 -13.52 0.21
C MET A 173 15.67 -12.26 1.07
N CYS A 174 15.40 -12.43 2.37
CA CYS A 174 15.25 -11.34 3.34
C CYS A 174 16.58 -10.86 3.93
N LYS A 175 17.71 -11.43 3.55
CA LYS A 175 19.04 -10.97 4.02
C LYS A 175 19.45 -9.67 3.34
N PRO A 176 20.15 -8.76 4.04
CA PRO A 176 20.61 -7.49 3.48
C PRO A 176 21.47 -7.62 2.20
N GLU A 177 22.16 -8.75 2.03
CA GLU A 177 23.01 -9.03 0.88
C GLU A 177 22.24 -9.56 -0.34
N ALA A 178 20.97 -9.90 -0.18
CA ALA A 178 20.16 -10.44 -1.26
C ALA A 178 19.74 -9.34 -2.26
N GLU A 179 19.72 -9.68 -3.55
CA GLU A 179 19.27 -8.79 -4.63
C GLU A 179 17.83 -8.27 -4.40
N SER A 180 16.99 -9.08 -3.79
CA SER A 180 15.60 -8.75 -3.46
C SER A 180 15.46 -7.70 -2.35
N TYR A 181 16.44 -7.58 -1.46
CA TYR A 181 16.30 -6.86 -0.20
C TYR A 181 15.84 -5.40 -0.32
N PRO A 182 16.33 -4.58 -1.28
CA PRO A 182 15.84 -3.20 -1.44
C PRO A 182 14.34 -3.10 -1.74
N GLU A 183 13.80 -4.02 -2.56
CA GLU A 183 12.37 -4.06 -2.87
C GLU A 183 11.55 -4.59 -1.70
N LEU A 184 12.08 -5.56 -0.94
CA LEU A 184 11.44 -6.02 0.28
C LEU A 184 11.33 -4.90 1.32
N GLN A 185 12.40 -4.10 1.49
CA GLN A 185 12.39 -2.94 2.38
C GLN A 185 11.33 -1.91 1.97
N PHE A 186 11.16 -1.67 0.67
CA PHE A 186 10.09 -0.81 0.16
C PHE A 186 8.71 -1.36 0.55
N THR A 187 8.48 -2.65 0.39
CA THR A 187 7.22 -3.31 0.79
C THR A 187 6.99 -3.21 2.30
N TYR A 188 8.03 -3.39 3.12
CA TYR A 188 7.94 -3.21 4.58
C TYR A 188 7.55 -1.79 4.95
N PHE A 189 8.15 -0.80 4.29
CA PHE A 189 7.80 0.61 4.47
C PHE A 189 6.32 0.86 4.12
N VAL A 190 5.85 0.38 2.97
CA VAL A 190 4.45 0.56 2.53
C VAL A 190 3.49 0.00 3.57
N GLN A 191 3.70 -1.24 4.02
CA GLN A 191 2.82 -1.88 4.99
C GLN A 191 2.86 -1.22 6.36
N TYR A 192 4.02 -0.73 6.78
CA TYR A 192 4.16 0.02 8.03
C TYR A 192 3.37 1.34 8.01
N ILE A 193 3.49 2.11 6.94
CA ILE A 193 2.75 3.37 6.81
C ILE A 193 1.23 3.13 6.77
N LEU A 194 0.78 2.13 5.99
CA LEU A 194 -0.63 1.75 5.95
C LEU A 194 -1.16 1.35 7.33
N HIS A 195 -0.35 0.59 8.09
CA HIS A 195 -0.69 0.22 9.48
C HIS A 195 -0.88 1.46 10.36
N LEU A 196 0.04 2.43 10.28
CA LEU A 196 -0.07 3.68 11.07
C LEU A 196 -1.32 4.47 10.69
N GLN A 197 -1.59 4.64 9.40
CA GLN A 197 -2.76 5.38 8.93
C GLN A 197 -4.07 4.70 9.30
N LEU A 198 -4.14 3.36 9.21
CA LEU A 198 -5.32 2.63 9.66
C LEU A 198 -5.52 2.73 11.18
N LEU A 199 -4.44 2.71 11.95
CA LEU A 199 -4.50 2.90 13.39
C LEU A 199 -5.09 4.29 13.75
N GLU A 200 -4.69 5.35 13.04
CA GLU A 200 -5.26 6.69 13.21
C GLU A 200 -6.77 6.78 12.89
N VAL A 201 -7.27 5.90 12.00
CA VAL A 201 -8.70 5.84 11.68
C VAL A 201 -9.50 5.15 12.80
N THR A 202 -8.86 4.22 13.53
CA THR A 202 -9.54 3.32 14.49
C THR A 202 -9.35 3.74 15.94
N THR A 203 -8.56 4.77 16.22
CA THR A 203 -8.32 5.31 17.57
C THR A 203 -8.92 6.69 17.74
#